data_7bcb7f98fa7c88237594e19b9eb173b1
#
_entry.id   7bcb7f98fa7c88237594e19b9eb173b1
#
_cell.length_a   1.000
_cell.length_b   1.000
_cell.length_c   1.000
_cell.angle_alpha   90.00
_cell.angle_beta   90.00
_cell.angle_gamma   90.00
#
_symmetry.space_group_name_H-M   'P 1'
#
loop_
_entity.id
_entity.type
_entity.pdbx_description
1 polymer ?
#
loop_
_entity_poly.entity_id
_entity_poly.type
_entity_poly.pdbx_seq_one_letter_code
_entity_poly.pdbx_strand_id
1 'polypeptide(L)'
;EYVKRFSGMPVKPPVARQPDAHSYNLFTVRLPKRDAVRDALTAAQIGTSCCYPQGLHLQDVYKHLGYKPGSLPVCEQASTEVLSLPIYPGLPRAHLERVCDVLRDALR
;
A
#
# COMPACT_ATOMS: atom_id res chain seq x y z
N GLU A 1 -12.68 -4.76 -8.37
CA GLU A 1 -11.85 -5.14 -9.53
C GLU A 1 -10.39 -5.37 -9.12
N TYR A 2 -9.72 -4.47 -8.39
CA TYR A 2 -8.35 -4.68 -7.88
C TYR A 2 -8.16 -6.05 -7.22
N VAL A 3 -9.03 -6.41 -6.27
CA VAL A 3 -8.93 -7.67 -5.52
C VAL A 3 -8.89 -8.89 -6.45
N LYS A 4 -9.73 -8.87 -7.51
CA LYS A 4 -9.75 -9.97 -8.50
C LYS A 4 -8.43 -10.08 -9.27
N ARG A 5 -7.80 -8.94 -9.60
CA ARG A 5 -6.57 -8.90 -10.39
C ARG A 5 -5.31 -9.23 -9.59
N PHE A 6 -5.39 -9.15 -8.26
CA PHE A 6 -4.29 -9.53 -7.38
C PHE A 6 -4.22 -11.03 -7.07
N SER A 7 -5.17 -11.82 -7.61
CA SER A 7 -5.13 -13.28 -7.48
C SER A 7 -3.80 -13.83 -8.01
N GLY A 8 -3.11 -14.63 -7.21
CA GLY A 8 -1.80 -15.19 -7.53
C GLY A 8 -0.62 -14.24 -7.38
N MET A 9 -0.83 -13.00 -6.93
CA MET A 9 0.23 -12.04 -6.65
C MET A 9 0.50 -11.95 -5.12
N PRO A 10 1.73 -11.65 -4.69
CA PRO A 10 2.05 -11.46 -3.28
C PRO A 10 1.57 -10.09 -2.77
N VAL A 11 0.34 -9.73 -3.07
CA VAL A 11 -0.31 -8.47 -2.71
C VAL A 11 -1.51 -8.77 -1.83
N LYS A 12 -1.54 -8.18 -0.64
CA LYS A 12 -2.64 -8.32 0.30
C LYS A 12 -3.52 -7.06 0.23
N PRO A 13 -4.71 -7.13 -0.38
CA PRO A 13 -5.64 -6.02 -0.43
C PRO A 13 -6.31 -5.79 0.93
N PRO A 14 -6.95 -4.62 1.14
CA PRO A 14 -7.78 -4.40 2.32
C PRO A 14 -8.95 -5.38 2.35
N VAL A 15 -9.29 -5.87 3.54
CA VAL A 15 -10.39 -6.81 3.76
C VAL A 15 -11.54 -6.08 4.45
N ALA A 16 -12.69 -6.03 3.79
CA ALA A 16 -13.93 -5.56 4.40
C ALA A 16 -14.53 -6.68 5.28
N ARG A 17 -14.85 -6.38 6.53
CA ARG A 17 -15.53 -7.34 7.41
C ARG A 17 -16.95 -7.66 6.96
N GLN A 18 -17.62 -6.67 6.37
CA GLN A 18 -18.95 -6.79 5.75
C GLN A 18 -18.87 -6.19 4.34
N PRO A 19 -19.59 -6.72 3.35
CA PRO A 19 -19.48 -6.31 1.96
C PRO A 19 -19.59 -4.81 1.72
N ASP A 20 -20.51 -4.12 2.42
CA ASP A 20 -20.81 -2.70 2.21
C ASP A 20 -20.27 -1.78 3.31
N ALA A 21 -19.41 -2.30 4.19
CA ALA A 21 -18.92 -1.54 5.36
C ALA A 21 -17.63 -0.73 5.09
N HIS A 22 -17.02 -0.85 3.93
CA HIS A 22 -15.75 -0.20 3.62
C HIS A 22 -15.93 0.89 2.57
N SER A 23 -15.62 2.12 2.92
CA SER A 23 -15.74 3.28 2.01
C SER A 23 -14.68 3.31 0.91
N TYR A 24 -13.59 2.57 1.07
CA TYR A 24 -12.41 2.62 0.16
C TYR A 24 -11.92 4.04 -0.12
N ASN A 25 -11.94 4.91 0.90
CA ASN A 25 -11.34 6.24 0.79
C ASN A 25 -9.87 6.18 0.37
N LEU A 26 -9.15 5.19 0.90
CA LEU A 26 -7.83 4.77 0.42
C LEU A 26 -7.89 3.27 0.10
N PHE A 27 -7.24 2.86 -0.98
CA PHE A 27 -7.04 1.46 -1.30
C PHE A 27 -5.60 1.07 -0.98
N THR A 28 -5.34 0.82 0.29
CA THR A 28 -4.00 0.49 0.80
C THR A 28 -3.78 -1.01 0.78
N VAL A 29 -2.77 -1.43 0.04
CA VAL A 29 -2.33 -2.83 -0.04
C VAL A 29 -1.06 -3.03 0.79
N ARG A 30 -0.79 -4.29 1.17
CA ARG A 30 0.51 -4.71 1.70
C ARG A 30 1.20 -5.59 0.68
N LEU A 31 2.46 -5.31 0.40
CA LEU A 31 3.24 -6.02 -0.61
C LEU A 31 4.74 -6.02 -0.26
N PRO A 32 5.50 -7.04 -0.70
CA PRO A 32 6.94 -7.05 -0.55
C PRO A 32 7.60 -6.02 -1.48
N LYS A 33 8.83 -5.65 -1.19
CA LYS A 33 9.62 -4.70 -2.01
C LYS A 33 8.88 -3.38 -2.29
N ARG A 34 8.08 -2.89 -1.32
CA ARG A 34 7.19 -1.73 -1.46
C ARG A 34 7.85 -0.54 -2.16
N ASP A 35 9.08 -0.19 -1.79
CA ASP A 35 9.75 0.98 -2.37
C ASP A 35 10.09 0.77 -3.85
N ALA A 36 10.57 -0.40 -4.24
CA ALA A 36 10.82 -0.73 -5.64
C ALA A 36 9.53 -0.71 -6.49
N VAL A 37 8.43 -1.22 -5.93
CA VAL A 37 7.11 -1.16 -6.59
C VAL A 37 6.62 0.28 -6.73
N ARG A 38 6.76 1.09 -5.67
CA ARG A 38 6.43 2.52 -5.73
C ARG A 38 7.22 3.24 -6.82
N ASP A 39 8.51 2.98 -6.90
CA ASP A 39 9.39 3.63 -7.88
C ASP A 39 9.03 3.20 -9.32
N ALA A 40 8.70 1.93 -9.54
CA ALA A 40 8.20 1.44 -10.83
C ALA A 40 6.87 2.10 -11.24
N LEU A 41 5.93 2.24 -10.30
CA LEU A 41 4.67 2.94 -10.53
C LEU A 41 4.90 4.43 -10.83
N THR A 42 5.80 5.08 -10.10
CA THR A 42 6.18 6.49 -10.35
C THR A 42 6.80 6.66 -11.74
N ALA A 43 7.69 5.77 -12.15
CA ALA A 43 8.28 5.77 -13.49
C ALA A 43 7.21 5.59 -14.60
N ALA A 44 6.15 4.84 -14.32
CA ALA A 44 5.00 4.68 -15.19
C ALA A 44 3.98 5.85 -15.11
N GLN A 45 4.31 6.93 -14.39
CA GLN A 45 3.45 8.09 -14.15
C GLN A 45 2.14 7.74 -13.39
N ILE A 46 2.19 6.74 -12.52
CA ILE A 46 1.08 6.32 -11.67
C ILE A 46 1.32 6.86 -10.25
N GLY A 47 0.45 7.77 -9.81
CA GLY A 47 0.52 8.35 -8.46
C GLY A 47 0.16 7.31 -7.40
N THR A 48 0.98 7.22 -6.37
CA THR A 48 0.74 6.39 -5.18
C THR A 48 1.04 7.18 -3.92
N SER A 49 0.53 6.73 -2.79
CA SER A 49 0.89 7.33 -1.50
C SER A 49 1.29 6.26 -0.50
N CYS A 50 2.24 6.61 0.35
CA CYS A 50 2.64 5.80 1.49
C CYS A 50 2.28 6.58 2.76
N CYS A 51 1.11 6.27 3.32
CA CYS A 51 0.72 6.84 4.60
C CYS A 51 1.58 6.19 5.69
N TYR A 52 2.32 7.03 6.43
CA TYR A 52 3.20 6.59 7.50
C TYR A 52 4.31 5.63 7.05
N PRO A 53 5.29 6.11 6.26
CA PRO A 53 6.42 5.30 5.82
C PRO A 53 7.31 4.81 6.97
N GLN A 54 7.13 5.40 8.14
CA GLN A 54 7.76 5.02 9.40
C GLN A 54 6.70 5.01 10.52
N GLY A 55 6.76 4.04 11.41
CA GLY A 55 5.88 3.98 12.58
C GLY A 55 5.98 5.27 13.41
N LEU A 56 4.86 5.82 13.85
CA LEU A 56 4.80 7.09 14.59
C LEU A 56 5.73 7.09 15.82
N HIS A 57 5.82 5.98 16.52
CA HIS A 57 6.65 5.82 17.71
C HIS A 57 8.17 5.98 17.45
N LEU A 58 8.59 5.87 16.17
CA LEU A 58 9.99 6.05 15.76
C LEU A 58 10.28 7.42 15.16
N GLN A 59 9.26 8.29 15.04
CA GLN A 59 9.45 9.65 14.54
C GLN A 59 10.14 10.53 15.58
N ASP A 60 10.96 11.46 15.13
CA ASP A 60 11.79 12.31 16.00
C ASP A 60 10.96 13.07 17.05
N VAL A 61 9.77 13.52 16.66
CA VAL A 61 8.87 14.26 17.57
C VAL A 61 8.42 13.41 18.77
N TYR A 62 8.45 12.08 18.66
CA TYR A 62 8.03 11.16 19.71
C TYR A 62 9.20 10.48 20.44
N LYS A 63 10.45 10.85 20.18
CA LYS A 63 11.64 10.27 20.85
C LYS A 63 11.56 10.35 22.38
N HIS A 64 10.91 11.38 22.90
CA HIS A 64 10.74 11.56 24.37
C HIS A 64 9.92 10.47 25.02
N LEU A 65 9.15 9.67 24.27
CA LEU A 65 8.38 8.53 24.77
C LEU A 65 9.21 7.27 25.00
N GLY A 66 10.49 7.26 24.58
CA GLY A 66 11.42 6.17 24.87
C GLY A 66 11.27 4.92 24.04
N TYR A 67 10.41 4.92 23.01
CA TYR A 67 10.29 3.79 22.07
C TYR A 67 11.57 3.62 21.24
N LYS A 68 11.89 2.37 20.93
CA LYS A 68 13.06 1.99 20.14
C LYS A 68 12.62 1.10 18.96
N PRO A 69 13.44 0.96 17.91
CA PRO A 69 13.21 -0.04 16.87
C PRO A 69 12.96 -1.42 17.51
N GLY A 70 11.94 -2.13 17.05
CA GLY A 70 11.48 -3.40 17.61
C GLY A 70 10.44 -3.29 18.72
N SER A 71 10.13 -2.08 19.23
CA SER A 71 9.10 -1.89 20.26
C SER A 71 7.70 -2.26 19.80
N LEU A 72 7.38 -1.98 18.54
CA LEU A 72 6.07 -2.26 17.93
C LEU A 72 6.26 -2.98 16.58
N PRO A 73 6.67 -4.26 16.59
CA PRO A 73 7.13 -4.97 15.39
C PRO A 73 6.06 -5.07 14.29
N VAL A 74 4.79 -5.23 14.65
CA VAL A 74 3.69 -5.30 13.68
C VAL A 74 3.51 -3.96 12.95
N CYS A 75 3.59 -2.85 13.67
CA CYS A 75 3.51 -1.51 13.11
C CYS A 75 4.72 -1.22 12.20
N GLU A 76 5.90 -1.56 12.67
CA GLU A 76 7.16 -1.36 11.94
C GLU A 76 7.16 -2.16 10.64
N GLN A 77 6.78 -3.44 10.69
CA GLN A 77 6.64 -4.26 9.49
C GLN A 77 5.60 -3.69 8.53
N ALA A 78 4.42 -3.29 9.03
CA ALA A 78 3.38 -2.71 8.19
C ALA A 78 3.88 -1.45 7.47
N SER A 79 4.63 -0.58 8.15
CA SER A 79 5.15 0.66 7.56
C SER A 79 6.11 0.42 6.38
N THR A 80 6.76 -0.73 6.30
CA THR A 80 7.62 -1.11 5.18
C THR A 80 6.87 -1.77 4.01
N GLU A 81 5.63 -2.21 4.22
CA GLU A 81 4.87 -2.98 3.24
C GLU A 81 3.69 -2.21 2.62
N VAL A 82 3.16 -1.20 3.31
CA VAL A 82 1.92 -0.53 2.88
C VAL A 82 2.14 0.45 1.73
N LEU A 83 1.21 0.41 0.75
CA LEU A 83 1.17 1.33 -0.38
C LEU A 83 -0.29 1.57 -0.78
N SER A 84 -0.68 2.82 -0.92
CA SER A 84 -2.02 3.19 -1.37
C SER A 84 -2.01 3.39 -2.88
N LEU A 85 -2.88 2.65 -3.55
CA LEU A 85 -3.07 2.67 -5.01
C LEU A 85 -4.15 3.68 -5.40
N PRO A 86 -4.14 4.18 -6.65
CA PRO A 86 -5.17 5.09 -7.14
C PRO A 86 -6.57 4.51 -6.98
N ILE A 87 -7.46 5.24 -6.33
CA ILE A 87 -8.88 4.91 -6.21
C ILE A 87 -9.70 6.21 -6.15
N TYR A 88 -10.68 6.34 -7.02
CA TYR A 88 -11.62 7.46 -7.05
C TYR A 88 -12.86 7.07 -7.87
N PRO A 89 -14.02 7.70 -7.62
CA PRO A 89 -15.20 7.48 -8.43
C PRO A 89 -14.93 7.78 -9.91
N GLY A 90 -15.26 6.83 -10.78
CA GLY A 90 -15.01 6.98 -12.22
C GLY A 90 -13.61 6.62 -12.69
N LEU A 91 -12.77 6.01 -11.84
CA LEU A 91 -11.46 5.49 -12.28
C LEU A 91 -11.64 4.58 -13.51
N PRO A 92 -11.09 4.95 -14.69
CA PRO A 92 -11.23 4.13 -15.89
C PRO A 92 -10.63 2.74 -15.70
N ARG A 93 -11.33 1.73 -16.21
CA ARG A 93 -10.88 0.34 -16.10
C ARG A 93 -9.47 0.13 -16.69
N ALA A 94 -9.17 0.78 -17.82
CA ALA A 94 -7.85 0.71 -18.45
C ALA A 94 -6.73 1.24 -17.54
N HIS A 95 -7.00 2.30 -16.74
CA HIS A 95 -6.04 2.82 -15.79
C HIS A 95 -5.81 1.84 -14.62
N LEU A 96 -6.87 1.24 -14.11
CA LEU A 96 -6.78 0.21 -13.08
C LEU A 96 -5.99 -1.02 -13.58
N GLU A 97 -6.21 -1.44 -14.81
CA GLU A 97 -5.48 -2.53 -15.46
C GLU A 97 -4.00 -2.21 -15.55
N ARG A 98 -3.66 -1.01 -16.02
CA ARG A 98 -2.27 -0.54 -16.10
C ARG A 98 -1.58 -0.55 -14.73
N VAL A 99 -2.24 -0.09 -13.67
CA VAL A 99 -1.71 -0.16 -12.30
C VAL A 99 -1.36 -1.61 -11.93
N CYS A 100 -2.28 -2.54 -12.19
CA CYS A 100 -2.07 -3.96 -11.87
C CYS A 100 -0.93 -4.59 -12.69
N ASP A 101 -0.78 -4.22 -13.96
CA ASP A 101 0.26 -4.77 -14.82
C ASP A 101 1.64 -4.29 -14.39
N VAL A 102 1.83 -2.98 -14.17
CA VAL A 102 3.09 -2.41 -13.65
C VAL A 102 3.45 -3.04 -12.30
N LEU A 103 2.47 -3.19 -11.42
CA LEU A 103 2.67 -3.80 -10.10
C LEU A 103 3.08 -5.27 -10.22
N ARG A 104 2.46 -6.02 -11.13
CA ARG A 104 2.82 -7.43 -11.40
C ARG A 104 4.24 -7.55 -11.93
N ASP A 105 4.65 -6.69 -12.85
CA ASP A 105 5.98 -6.72 -13.43
C ASP A 105 7.06 -6.35 -12.41
N ALA A 106 6.79 -5.38 -11.55
CA ALA A 106 7.69 -4.96 -10.47
C ALA A 106 7.86 -6.02 -9.35
N LEU A 107 6.92 -6.96 -9.23
CA LEU A 107 6.96 -8.04 -8.24
C LEU A 107 7.56 -9.35 -8.75
N ARG A 108 7.89 -9.46 -10.03
CA ARG A 108 8.63 -10.57 -10.61
C ARG A 108 10.10 -10.52 -10.19
#